data_972f9e235decdf5a12273a35b6da3d6c
#
_entry.id   972f9e235decdf5a12273a35b6da3d6c
#
_cell.length_a   1.000
_cell.length_b   1.000
_cell.length_c   1.000
_cell.angle_alpha   90.00
_cell.angle_beta   90.00
_cell.angle_gamma   90.00
#
_symmetry.space_group_name_H-M   'P 1'
#
loop_
_entity.id
_entity.type
_entity.pdbx_description
1 polymer ?
#
loop_
_entity_poly.entity_id
_entity_poly.type
_entity_poly.pdbx_seq_one_letter_code
_entity_poly.pdbx_strand_id
1 'polypeptide(L)'
;TISGAILSVASWPWLFAVNLPFGVLTFFLARRYLPGNPTRVEGRRFDFPSAVLNALTFGLFIGCVEAFSHGLSFRWIVAGVVLLAGIGTVFVRRQLRQPYPMLPFDLLRIPVFSLSVLTSILSFTSQMLGMVALPFMFHLTFGMSAAETGLLMTAWPLVIVVAGPLAGTLATKIHPGLLGGVG
;
A
#
# COMPACT_ATOMS: atom_id res chain seq x y z
N THR A 1 12.07 5.22 -19.02
CA THR A 1 12.18 4.26 -17.90
C THR A 1 12.37 2.84 -18.44
N ILE A 2 12.77 1.90 -17.58
CA ILE A 2 12.95 0.46 -17.93
C ILE A 2 11.67 -0.10 -18.59
N SER A 3 10.50 0.25 -18.07
CA SER A 3 9.22 -0.18 -18.64
C SER A 3 9.00 0.31 -20.07
N GLY A 4 9.35 1.56 -20.36
CA GLY A 4 9.28 2.12 -21.72
C GLY A 4 10.24 1.41 -22.68
N ALA A 5 11.46 1.13 -22.23
CA ALA A 5 12.44 0.38 -23.01
C ALA A 5 11.97 -1.07 -23.31
N ILE A 6 11.35 -1.74 -22.34
CA ILE A 6 10.79 -3.08 -22.55
C ILE A 6 9.65 -3.02 -23.57
N LEU A 7 8.71 -2.06 -23.44
CA LEU A 7 7.57 -1.94 -24.35
C LEU A 7 7.96 -1.53 -25.78
N SER A 8 9.13 -0.93 -25.98
CA SER A 8 9.61 -0.60 -27.34
C SER A 8 10.10 -1.81 -28.13
N VAL A 9 10.46 -2.91 -27.46
CA VAL A 9 11.02 -4.12 -28.09
C VAL A 9 10.23 -5.39 -27.79
N ALA A 10 9.33 -5.36 -26.81
CA ALA A 10 8.59 -6.52 -26.33
C ALA A 10 7.13 -6.18 -25.96
N SER A 11 6.28 -7.20 -25.85
CA SER A 11 4.88 -7.04 -25.44
C SER A 11 4.71 -6.83 -23.93
N TRP A 12 3.54 -6.32 -23.50
CA TRP A 12 3.24 -5.99 -22.11
C TRP A 12 3.47 -7.12 -21.08
N PRO A 13 3.32 -8.42 -21.39
CA PRO A 13 3.60 -9.48 -20.41
C PRO A 13 5.05 -9.51 -19.94
N TRP A 14 5.99 -9.02 -20.74
CA TRP A 14 7.41 -8.95 -20.38
C TRP A 14 7.69 -8.01 -19.23
N LEU A 15 6.83 -7.00 -18.99
CA LEU A 15 6.91 -6.14 -17.81
C LEU A 15 6.80 -6.92 -16.49
N PHE A 16 6.02 -7.99 -16.52
CA PHE A 16 5.87 -8.89 -15.37
C PHE A 16 6.94 -9.96 -15.35
N ALA A 17 7.33 -10.48 -16.51
CA ALA A 17 8.35 -11.51 -16.64
C ALA A 17 9.72 -11.08 -16.09
N VAL A 18 10.06 -9.80 -16.20
CA VAL A 18 11.30 -9.22 -15.61
C VAL A 18 11.34 -9.40 -14.09
N ASN A 19 10.20 -9.45 -13.40
CA ASN A 19 10.17 -9.66 -11.95
C ASN A 19 10.48 -11.11 -11.53
N LEU A 20 10.33 -12.10 -12.44
CA LEU A 20 10.57 -13.50 -12.13
C LEU A 20 12.00 -13.80 -11.66
N PRO A 21 13.08 -13.38 -12.39
CA PRO A 21 14.44 -13.63 -11.96
C PRO A 21 14.74 -12.96 -10.60
N PHE A 22 14.23 -11.76 -10.34
CA PHE A 22 14.38 -11.11 -9.04
C PHE A 22 13.62 -11.84 -7.93
N GLY A 23 12.42 -12.34 -8.21
CA GLY A 23 11.66 -13.16 -7.27
C GLY A 23 12.37 -14.46 -6.92
N VAL A 24 12.89 -15.15 -7.93
CA VAL A 24 13.69 -16.38 -7.75
C VAL A 24 14.95 -16.09 -6.93
N LEU A 25 15.70 -15.06 -7.28
CA LEU A 25 16.90 -14.64 -6.55
C LEU A 25 16.57 -14.33 -5.08
N THR A 26 15.53 -13.52 -4.85
CA THR A 26 15.08 -13.18 -3.49
C THR A 26 14.68 -14.42 -2.70
N PHE A 27 14.00 -15.38 -3.32
CA PHE A 27 13.62 -16.64 -2.68
C PHE A 27 14.85 -17.44 -2.21
N PHE A 28 15.86 -17.58 -3.06
CA PHE A 28 17.08 -18.31 -2.70
C PHE A 28 17.89 -17.56 -1.63
N LEU A 29 17.99 -16.24 -1.72
CA LEU A 29 18.65 -15.42 -0.69
C LEU A 29 17.90 -15.53 0.65
N ALA A 30 16.58 -15.43 0.63
CA ALA A 30 15.78 -15.59 1.83
C ALA A 30 15.97 -16.96 2.47
N ARG A 31 15.95 -18.05 1.68
CA ARG A 31 16.23 -19.39 2.21
C ARG A 31 17.63 -19.55 2.80
N ARG A 32 18.61 -18.84 2.27
CA ARG A 32 20.01 -18.94 2.72
C ARG A 32 20.29 -18.10 3.95
N TYR A 33 19.74 -16.90 4.04
CA TYR A 33 20.12 -15.90 5.04
C TYR A 33 19.06 -15.67 6.12
N LEU A 34 17.80 -16.04 5.89
CA LEU A 34 16.83 -15.94 6.98
C LEU A 34 17.07 -17.07 7.99
N PRO A 35 17.19 -16.72 9.28
CA PRO A 35 17.21 -17.71 10.34
C PRO A 35 15.92 -18.52 10.31
N GLY A 36 16.04 -19.83 10.57
CA GLY A 36 14.88 -20.70 10.70
C GLY A 36 13.91 -20.13 11.72
N ASN A 37 12.61 -20.40 11.52
CA ASN A 37 11.53 -19.85 12.36
C ASN A 37 11.84 -20.17 13.85
N PRO A 38 12.18 -19.18 14.67
CA PRO A 38 12.40 -19.44 16.08
C PRO A 38 11.04 -19.80 16.71
N THR A 39 10.96 -20.98 17.28
CA THR A 39 9.86 -21.48 18.09
C THR A 39 8.47 -21.21 17.50
N ARG A 40 7.97 -22.22 16.81
CA ARG A 40 6.54 -22.34 16.51
C ARG A 40 5.82 -22.22 17.85
N VAL A 41 5.09 -21.12 18.06
CA VAL A 41 4.23 -20.99 19.23
C VAL A 41 3.19 -22.11 19.11
N GLU A 42 3.39 -23.20 19.86
CA GLU A 42 2.51 -24.35 19.85
C GLU A 42 1.11 -23.89 20.23
N GLY A 43 0.11 -24.29 19.44
CA GLY A 43 -1.31 -23.96 19.68
C GLY A 43 -1.89 -22.78 18.88
N ARG A 44 -1.07 -22.05 18.11
CA ARG A 44 -1.59 -20.94 17.28
C ARG A 44 -2.26 -21.49 16.02
N ARG A 45 -3.58 -21.65 16.07
CA ARG A 45 -4.38 -21.99 14.89
C ARG A 45 -4.60 -20.74 14.03
N PHE A 46 -4.55 -20.92 12.70
CA PHE A 46 -4.87 -19.85 11.77
C PHE A 46 -6.35 -19.44 11.97
N ASP A 47 -6.60 -18.16 12.18
CA ASP A 47 -7.96 -17.62 12.35
C ASP A 47 -8.61 -17.38 10.99
N PHE A 48 -9.07 -18.48 10.38
CA PHE A 48 -9.73 -18.46 9.09
C PHE A 48 -10.97 -17.53 9.05
N PRO A 49 -11.86 -17.50 10.07
CA PRO A 49 -12.99 -16.57 10.09
C PRO A 49 -12.58 -15.09 10.04
N SER A 50 -11.53 -14.71 10.77
CA SER A 50 -11.04 -13.33 10.70
C SER A 50 -10.40 -13.01 9.36
N ALA A 51 -9.73 -13.95 8.71
CA ALA A 51 -9.19 -13.77 7.37
C ALA A 51 -10.30 -13.55 6.32
N VAL A 52 -11.38 -14.33 6.40
CA VAL A 52 -12.55 -14.15 5.53
C VAL A 52 -13.24 -12.80 5.77
N LEU A 53 -13.46 -12.41 7.03
CA LEU A 53 -14.05 -11.11 7.36
C LEU A 53 -13.19 -9.95 6.87
N ASN A 54 -11.86 -10.07 6.98
CA ASN A 54 -10.91 -9.10 6.45
C ASN A 54 -11.04 -8.98 4.93
N ALA A 55 -10.99 -10.09 4.21
CA ALA A 55 -11.13 -10.12 2.76
C ALA A 55 -12.47 -9.53 2.29
N LEU A 56 -13.58 -9.88 2.98
CA LEU A 56 -14.90 -9.32 2.68
C LEU A 56 -14.98 -7.82 2.95
N THR A 57 -14.40 -7.35 4.07
CA THR A 57 -14.40 -5.93 4.42
C THR A 57 -13.65 -5.10 3.38
N PHE A 58 -12.44 -5.50 3.02
CA PHE A 58 -11.66 -4.78 2.00
C PHE A 58 -12.23 -4.95 0.59
N GLY A 59 -12.71 -6.14 0.24
CA GLY A 59 -13.37 -6.39 -1.04
C GLY A 59 -14.63 -5.55 -1.24
N LEU A 60 -15.47 -5.45 -0.21
CA LEU A 60 -16.66 -4.59 -0.24
C LEU A 60 -16.28 -3.10 -0.27
N PHE A 61 -15.26 -2.69 0.46
CA PHE A 61 -14.77 -1.30 0.42
C PHE A 61 -14.36 -0.91 -0.99
N ILE A 62 -13.51 -1.71 -1.63
CA ILE A 62 -13.05 -1.48 -3.00
C ILE A 62 -14.25 -1.52 -3.97
N GLY A 63 -15.14 -2.51 -3.83
CA GLY A 63 -16.33 -2.64 -4.66
C GLY A 63 -17.30 -1.45 -4.53
N CYS A 64 -17.46 -0.87 -3.34
CA CYS A 64 -18.26 0.35 -3.15
C CYS A 64 -17.63 1.57 -3.83
N VAL A 65 -16.29 1.72 -3.75
CA VAL A 65 -15.57 2.80 -4.42
C VAL A 65 -15.70 2.67 -5.94
N GLU A 66 -15.55 1.46 -6.46
CA GLU A 66 -15.70 1.18 -7.89
C GLU A 66 -17.14 1.40 -8.36
N ALA A 67 -18.13 0.94 -7.61
CA ALA A 67 -19.54 1.15 -7.88
C ALA A 67 -19.90 2.65 -7.97
N PHE A 68 -19.31 3.45 -7.08
CA PHE A 68 -19.46 4.90 -7.09
C PHE A 68 -18.83 5.53 -8.35
N SER A 69 -17.62 5.10 -8.72
CA SER A 69 -16.89 5.60 -9.89
C SER A 69 -17.60 5.28 -11.20
N HIS A 70 -18.25 4.12 -11.30
CA HIS A 70 -19.00 3.69 -12.49
C HIS A 70 -20.45 4.21 -12.53
N GLY A 71 -20.85 5.04 -11.56
CA GLY A 71 -22.18 5.65 -11.54
C GLY A 71 -23.32 4.65 -11.37
N LEU A 72 -23.09 3.56 -10.63
CA LEU A 72 -24.15 2.61 -10.31
C LEU A 72 -25.27 3.29 -9.53
N SER A 73 -26.50 2.76 -9.63
CA SER A 73 -27.64 3.37 -8.96
C SER A 73 -27.43 3.50 -7.45
N PHE A 74 -27.81 4.65 -6.90
CA PHE A 74 -27.64 5.02 -5.49
C PHE A 74 -28.07 3.92 -4.51
N ARG A 75 -29.12 3.16 -4.84
CA ARG A 75 -29.62 2.05 -4.00
C ARG A 75 -28.56 0.96 -3.78
N TRP A 76 -27.82 0.58 -4.82
CA TRP A 76 -26.78 -0.44 -4.73
C TRP A 76 -25.57 0.05 -3.96
N ILE A 77 -25.20 1.32 -4.10
CA ILE A 77 -24.13 1.95 -3.34
C ILE A 77 -24.47 1.95 -1.85
N VAL A 78 -25.70 2.40 -1.50
CA VAL A 78 -26.17 2.40 -0.11
C VAL A 78 -26.21 0.98 0.47
N ALA A 79 -26.72 0.01 -0.28
CA ALA A 79 -26.74 -1.39 0.15
C ALA A 79 -25.31 -1.91 0.42
N GLY A 80 -24.37 -1.61 -0.47
CA GLY A 80 -22.95 -1.97 -0.30
C GLY A 80 -22.33 -1.33 0.94
N VAL A 81 -22.57 -0.05 1.18
CA VAL A 81 -22.06 0.68 2.34
C VAL A 81 -22.66 0.14 3.64
N VAL A 82 -23.96 -0.18 3.69
CA VAL A 82 -24.60 -0.77 4.85
C VAL A 82 -24.02 -2.17 5.14
N LEU A 83 -23.81 -2.96 4.10
CA LEU A 83 -23.21 -4.28 4.22
C LEU A 83 -21.75 -4.19 4.70
N LEU A 84 -20.97 -3.25 4.15
CA LEU A 84 -19.62 -2.96 4.59
C LEU A 84 -19.56 -2.54 6.06
N ALA A 85 -20.46 -1.66 6.50
CA ALA A 85 -20.54 -1.22 7.88
C ALA A 85 -20.88 -2.39 8.81
N GLY A 86 -21.80 -3.27 8.42
CA GLY A 86 -22.17 -4.47 9.17
C GLY A 86 -20.99 -5.44 9.31
N ILE A 87 -20.40 -5.86 8.19
CA ILE A 87 -19.29 -6.82 8.17
C ILE A 87 -18.05 -6.21 8.84
N GLY A 88 -17.73 -4.93 8.56
CA GLY A 88 -16.62 -4.23 9.19
C GLY A 88 -16.78 -4.12 10.71
N THR A 89 -18.00 -3.86 11.20
CA THR A 89 -18.28 -3.85 12.65
C THR A 89 -18.06 -5.22 13.28
N VAL A 90 -18.55 -6.28 12.64
CA VAL A 90 -18.33 -7.67 13.12
C VAL A 90 -16.83 -7.99 13.12
N PHE A 91 -16.12 -7.62 12.06
CA PHE A 91 -14.67 -7.82 11.95
C PHE A 91 -13.92 -7.11 13.08
N VAL A 92 -14.13 -5.81 13.28
CA VAL A 92 -13.47 -5.02 14.32
C VAL A 92 -13.78 -5.56 15.72
N ARG A 93 -15.06 -5.85 16.02
CA ARG A 93 -15.46 -6.43 17.32
C ARG A 93 -14.78 -7.77 17.58
N ARG A 94 -14.66 -8.60 16.53
CA ARG A 94 -13.97 -9.88 16.65
C ARG A 94 -12.47 -9.68 16.92
N GLN A 95 -11.81 -8.79 16.20
CA GLN A 95 -10.39 -8.48 16.41
C GLN A 95 -10.10 -7.96 17.82
N LEU A 96 -10.95 -7.08 18.34
CA LEU A 96 -10.80 -6.54 19.70
C LEU A 96 -10.99 -7.59 20.82
N ARG A 97 -11.62 -8.72 20.52
CA ARG A 97 -11.83 -9.81 21.49
C ARG A 97 -10.78 -10.91 21.41
N GLN A 98 -9.92 -10.89 20.42
CA GLN A 98 -8.92 -11.94 20.23
C GLN A 98 -7.62 -11.62 20.98
N PRO A 99 -6.99 -12.62 21.62
CA PRO A 99 -5.72 -12.44 22.30
C PRO A 99 -4.56 -12.17 21.30
N TYR A 100 -4.70 -12.63 20.04
CA TYR A 100 -3.73 -12.41 18.97
C TYR A 100 -4.47 -11.91 17.72
N PRO A 101 -4.86 -10.64 17.68
CA PRO A 101 -5.60 -10.09 16.55
C PRO A 101 -4.70 -10.00 15.29
N MET A 102 -5.30 -10.18 14.11
CA MET A 102 -4.61 -9.94 12.82
C MET A 102 -4.28 -8.45 12.64
N LEU A 103 -5.21 -7.58 13.06
CA LEU A 103 -5.04 -6.14 13.07
C LEU A 103 -5.19 -5.64 14.53
N PRO A 104 -4.13 -5.06 15.11
CA PRO A 104 -4.14 -4.59 16.50
C PRO A 104 -4.84 -3.23 16.60
N PHE A 105 -6.16 -3.20 16.46
CA PHE A 105 -6.98 -1.99 16.57
C PHE A 105 -6.89 -1.30 17.94
N ASP A 106 -6.50 -2.01 18.96
CA ASP A 106 -6.22 -1.48 20.29
C ASP A 106 -5.08 -0.45 20.27
N LEU A 107 -4.10 -0.60 19.40
CA LEU A 107 -3.03 0.38 19.22
C LEU A 107 -3.55 1.75 18.73
N LEU A 108 -4.66 1.78 18.00
CA LEU A 108 -5.28 3.05 17.58
C LEU A 108 -5.80 3.89 18.75
N ARG A 109 -5.92 3.31 19.95
CA ARG A 109 -6.24 4.08 21.18
C ARG A 109 -5.06 4.91 21.67
N ILE A 110 -3.85 4.60 21.23
CA ILE A 110 -2.64 5.36 21.54
C ILE A 110 -2.59 6.55 20.57
N PRO A 111 -2.70 7.82 21.08
CA PRO A 111 -2.81 8.98 20.19
C PRO A 111 -1.65 9.13 19.20
N VAL A 112 -0.42 8.87 19.64
CA VAL A 112 0.77 8.94 18.76
C VAL A 112 0.68 7.94 17.63
N PHE A 113 0.24 6.71 17.90
CA PHE A 113 0.07 5.68 16.89
C PHE A 113 -1.05 6.03 15.90
N SER A 114 -2.19 6.47 16.41
CA SER A 114 -3.34 6.88 15.58
C SER A 114 -3.00 8.06 14.67
N LEU A 115 -2.32 9.08 15.19
CA LEU A 115 -1.85 10.21 14.40
C LEU A 115 -0.82 9.78 13.33
N SER A 116 0.10 8.89 13.66
CA SER A 116 1.08 8.35 12.71
C SER A 116 0.40 7.59 11.57
N VAL A 117 -0.59 6.75 11.88
CA VAL A 117 -1.39 6.04 10.87
C VAL A 117 -2.15 7.03 9.98
N LEU A 118 -2.79 8.04 10.57
CA LEU A 118 -3.52 9.07 9.82
C LEU A 118 -2.58 9.84 8.90
N THR A 119 -1.43 10.28 9.40
CA THR A 119 -0.40 10.97 8.60
C THR A 119 0.07 10.09 7.44
N SER A 120 0.31 8.80 7.69
CA SER A 120 0.69 7.85 6.65
C SER A 120 -0.38 7.72 5.57
N ILE A 121 -1.66 7.58 5.96
CA ILE A 121 -2.77 7.49 5.00
C ILE A 121 -2.83 8.76 4.14
N LEU A 122 -2.79 9.94 4.76
CA LEU A 122 -2.84 11.21 4.04
C LEU A 122 -1.64 11.39 3.10
N SER A 123 -0.43 11.08 3.56
CA SER A 123 0.78 11.16 2.75
C SER A 123 0.74 10.21 1.55
N PHE A 124 0.37 8.94 1.75
CA PHE A 124 0.23 8.00 0.65
C PHE A 124 -0.88 8.38 -0.32
N THR A 125 -2.00 8.91 0.17
CA THR A 125 -3.09 9.39 -0.69
C THR A 125 -2.61 10.55 -1.57
N SER A 126 -1.95 11.54 -0.98
CA SER A 126 -1.38 12.67 -1.71
C SER A 126 -0.34 12.21 -2.74
N GLN A 127 0.54 11.30 -2.35
CA GLN A 127 1.55 10.73 -3.24
C GLN A 127 0.92 9.99 -4.43
N MET A 128 -0.12 9.17 -4.19
CA MET A 128 -0.82 8.45 -5.25
C MET A 128 -1.57 9.39 -6.20
N LEU A 129 -2.21 10.43 -5.66
CA LEU A 129 -2.83 11.47 -6.49
C LEU A 129 -1.81 12.15 -7.40
N GLY A 130 -0.64 12.55 -6.87
CA GLY A 130 0.44 13.12 -7.65
C GLY A 130 0.97 12.15 -8.71
N MET A 131 1.16 10.87 -8.34
CA MET A 131 1.68 9.85 -9.24
C MET A 131 0.74 9.55 -10.42
N VAL A 132 -0.56 9.71 -10.22
CA VAL A 132 -1.56 9.58 -11.29
C VAL A 132 -1.74 10.88 -12.06
N ALA A 133 -1.87 12.02 -11.38
CA ALA A 133 -2.19 13.30 -12.00
C ALA A 133 -1.05 13.87 -12.85
N LEU A 134 0.20 13.75 -12.38
CA LEU A 134 1.37 14.33 -13.06
C LEU A 134 1.59 13.79 -14.47
N PRO A 135 1.56 12.48 -14.76
CA PRO A 135 1.69 11.97 -16.12
C PRO A 135 0.61 12.50 -17.06
N PHE A 136 -0.64 12.58 -16.58
CA PHE A 136 -1.73 13.15 -17.40
C PHE A 136 -1.50 14.64 -17.67
N MET A 137 -1.08 15.39 -16.68
CA MET A 137 -0.74 16.81 -16.85
C MET A 137 0.38 17.00 -17.86
N PHE A 138 1.47 16.24 -17.75
CA PHE A 138 2.60 16.33 -18.68
C PHE A 138 2.20 15.98 -20.12
N HIS A 139 1.39 14.94 -20.28
CA HIS A 139 0.96 14.51 -21.61
C HIS A 139 -0.12 15.42 -22.21
N LEU A 140 -1.18 15.75 -21.45
CA LEU A 140 -2.34 16.48 -21.96
C LEU A 140 -2.13 18.00 -22.01
N THR A 141 -1.42 18.58 -21.02
CA THR A 141 -1.24 20.04 -20.92
C THR A 141 0.03 20.51 -21.58
N PHE A 142 1.13 19.77 -21.39
CA PHE A 142 2.43 20.15 -21.94
C PHE A 142 2.79 19.44 -23.25
N GLY A 143 1.94 18.50 -23.73
CA GLY A 143 2.14 17.78 -24.99
C GLY A 143 3.39 16.89 -25.00
N MET A 144 3.90 16.51 -23.82
CA MET A 144 5.11 15.70 -23.71
C MET A 144 4.89 14.27 -24.19
N SER A 145 5.90 13.69 -24.80
CA SER A 145 5.91 12.28 -25.17
C SER A 145 5.91 11.38 -23.92
N ALA A 146 5.51 10.11 -24.09
CA ALA A 146 5.54 9.12 -23.03
C ALA A 146 6.97 8.91 -22.47
N ALA A 147 8.01 9.04 -23.33
CA ALA A 147 9.40 8.92 -22.91
C ALA A 147 9.83 10.09 -22.02
N GLU A 148 9.52 11.33 -22.40
CA GLU A 148 9.83 12.54 -21.63
C GLU A 148 9.10 12.53 -20.29
N THR A 149 7.80 12.20 -20.28
CA THR A 149 7.01 12.02 -19.06
C THR A 149 7.64 10.96 -18.16
N GLY A 150 8.02 9.82 -18.71
CA GLY A 150 8.69 8.75 -17.95
C GLY A 150 10.02 9.16 -17.35
N LEU A 151 10.83 9.95 -18.08
CA LEU A 151 12.09 10.49 -17.57
C LEU A 151 11.87 11.46 -16.40
N LEU A 152 10.93 12.39 -16.54
CA LEU A 152 10.57 13.31 -15.45
C LEU A 152 10.07 12.59 -14.21
N MET A 153 9.21 11.59 -14.40
CA MET A 153 8.70 10.78 -13.27
C MET A 153 9.79 9.94 -12.59
N THR A 154 10.91 9.68 -13.26
CA THR A 154 12.05 8.96 -12.68
C THR A 154 12.77 9.77 -11.60
N ALA A 155 12.67 11.10 -11.61
CA ALA A 155 13.23 11.95 -10.56
C ALA A 155 12.72 11.59 -9.16
N TRP A 156 11.44 11.23 -9.05
CA TRP A 156 10.82 10.87 -7.78
C TRP A 156 11.48 9.66 -7.08
N PRO A 157 11.56 8.46 -7.67
CA PRO A 157 12.23 7.33 -7.02
C PRO A 157 13.72 7.59 -6.79
N LEU A 158 14.40 8.37 -7.63
CA LEU A 158 15.81 8.74 -7.41
C LEU A 158 16.00 9.55 -6.13
N VAL A 159 15.12 10.53 -5.89
CA VAL A 159 15.15 11.31 -4.65
C VAL A 159 14.90 10.40 -3.45
N ILE A 160 13.95 9.47 -3.53
CA ILE A 160 13.64 8.54 -2.43
C ILE A 160 14.84 7.64 -2.09
N VAL A 161 15.58 7.17 -3.08
CA VAL A 161 16.78 6.33 -2.88
C VAL A 161 17.85 7.07 -2.05
N VAL A 162 17.97 8.38 -2.21
CA VAL A 162 18.92 9.21 -1.46
C VAL A 162 18.31 9.68 -0.13
N ALA A 163 17.09 10.19 -0.17
CA ALA A 163 16.42 10.76 1.00
C ALA A 163 16.06 9.70 2.05
N GLY A 164 15.73 8.48 1.65
CA GLY A 164 15.36 7.40 2.57
C GLY A 164 16.45 7.06 3.59
N PRO A 165 17.67 6.69 3.17
CA PRO A 165 18.78 6.46 4.10
C PRO A 165 19.15 7.69 4.94
N LEU A 166 19.10 8.89 4.37
CA LEU A 166 19.35 10.13 5.09
C LEU A 166 18.29 10.36 6.18
N ALA A 167 17.01 10.22 5.87
CA ALA A 167 15.93 10.32 6.83
C ALA A 167 16.07 9.27 7.95
N GLY A 168 16.44 8.02 7.61
CA GLY A 168 16.70 6.96 8.58
C GLY A 168 17.82 7.31 9.55
N THR A 169 18.92 7.86 9.08
CA THR A 169 20.03 8.30 9.94
C THR A 169 19.72 9.54 10.77
N LEU A 170 18.93 10.47 10.20
CA LEU A 170 18.47 11.67 10.90
C LEU A 170 17.43 11.34 11.99
N ALA A 171 16.57 10.37 11.76
CA ALA A 171 15.55 9.95 12.73
C ALA A 171 16.15 9.41 14.04
N THR A 172 17.42 8.98 14.03
CA THR A 172 18.13 8.58 15.26
C THR A 172 18.73 9.75 16.02
N LYS A 173 18.84 10.95 15.41
CA LYS A 173 19.54 12.12 15.97
C LYS A 173 18.61 13.30 16.22
N ILE A 174 17.51 13.39 15.49
CA ILE A 174 16.57 14.51 15.54
C ILE A 174 15.21 14.00 15.96
N HIS A 175 14.45 14.84 16.69
CA HIS A 175 13.11 14.48 17.13
C HIS A 175 12.21 14.16 15.93
N PRO A 176 11.54 13.00 15.89
CA PRO A 176 10.74 12.57 14.72
C PRO A 176 9.68 13.57 14.27
N GLY A 177 9.10 14.33 15.23
CA GLY A 177 8.10 15.35 14.93
C GLY A 177 8.65 16.52 14.12
N LEU A 178 9.90 16.93 14.34
CA LEU A 178 10.56 17.96 13.54
C LEU A 178 10.89 17.44 12.15
N LEU A 179 11.39 16.21 12.07
CA LEU A 179 11.75 15.58 10.80
C LEU A 179 10.52 15.41 9.88
N GLY A 180 9.40 14.98 10.44
CA GLY A 180 8.15 14.84 9.70
C GLY A 180 7.45 16.16 9.36
N GLY A 181 7.76 17.25 10.07
CA GLY A 181 7.20 18.57 9.79
C GLY A 181 7.97 19.35 8.71
N VAL A 182 9.21 18.97 8.43
CA VAL A 182 10.07 19.59 7.39
C VAL A 182 9.99 18.83 6.07
N GLY A 183 9.70 17.52 6.07
CA GLY A 183 9.55 16.67 4.89
C GLY A 183 8.13 16.64 4.39
#